data_4baae558897b38be504dd0f3a7dc4e82
#
_entry.id   4baae558897b38be504dd0f3a7dc4e82
#
_cell.length_a   1.000
_cell.length_b   1.000
_cell.length_c   1.000
_cell.angle_alpha   90.00
_cell.angle_beta   90.00
_cell.angle_gamma   90.00
#
_symmetry.space_group_name_H-M   'P 1'
#
loop_
_entity.id
_entity.type
_entity.pdbx_description
1 polymer ?
#
loop_
_entity_poly.entity_id
_entity_poly.type
_entity_poly.pdbx_seq_one_letter_code
_entity_poly.pdbx_strand_id
1 'polypeptide(L)'
;MTKDEYMEERPRRRKKKRKSHRLYAFIVILLGIVILLLGFLLLFHVQKIEIRGNDYCSDREIVQAVQNDKYAGNSLYVFGKYALGYGEIVPCMDEMQVRIGFPWVLKIEVKEKPIVGFIYSGESEYAYFDKEGLIVKKDTVYREGVPCVEGIEADDTSLYKSLRSTNSKIFEEILEASQEVNKYDMSVSKIVCKNDRIYIYIGKICASLGNNVTSEKIAQIPPIIEKLEGKEGTLHLESYSENSSTITFDNGEFPEEN
;
A
#
# COMPACT_ATOMS: atom_id res chain seq x y z
N MET A 1 -9.27 -91.30 -66.58
CA MET A 1 -7.99 -91.10 -65.87
C MET A 1 -7.93 -89.62 -65.61
N THR A 2 -8.41 -89.21 -64.48
CA THR A 2 -8.57 -87.83 -64.07
C THR A 2 -7.68 -87.55 -62.84
N LYS A 3 -6.84 -86.62 -63.01
CA LYS A 3 -5.94 -86.07 -61.98
C LYS A 3 -6.74 -85.17 -61.04
N ASP A 4 -7.00 -85.63 -59.84
CA ASP A 4 -7.67 -84.84 -58.83
C ASP A 4 -6.73 -83.81 -58.25
N GLU A 5 -7.16 -82.65 -58.25
CA GLU A 5 -6.53 -81.37 -57.83
C GLU A 5 -6.58 -81.30 -56.33
N TYR A 6 -5.47 -81.55 -55.64
CA TYR A 6 -5.31 -81.27 -54.25
C TYR A 6 -5.07 -79.73 -54.11
N MET A 7 -6.11 -78.97 -53.80
CA MET A 7 -5.97 -77.58 -53.36
C MET A 7 -5.52 -77.54 -51.90
N GLU A 8 -4.24 -77.24 -51.69
CA GLU A 8 -3.64 -77.00 -50.42
C GLU A 8 -4.09 -75.66 -49.85
N GLU A 9 -5.08 -75.66 -48.92
CA GLU A 9 -5.48 -74.43 -48.17
C GLU A 9 -4.31 -73.96 -47.34
N ARG A 10 -3.64 -72.88 -47.80
CA ARG A 10 -2.65 -72.13 -46.98
C ARG A 10 -3.34 -71.40 -45.82
N PRO A 11 -2.95 -71.68 -44.58
CA PRO A 11 -3.54 -70.99 -43.42
C PRO A 11 -3.25 -69.49 -43.51
N ARG A 12 -4.31 -68.68 -43.57
CA ARG A 12 -4.22 -67.21 -43.50
C ARG A 12 -3.61 -66.83 -42.16
N ARG A 13 -2.32 -66.46 -42.14
CA ARG A 13 -1.67 -65.85 -40.99
C ARG A 13 -2.37 -64.58 -40.57
N ARG A 14 -3.19 -64.63 -39.51
CA ARG A 14 -3.75 -63.49 -38.83
C ARG A 14 -2.60 -62.59 -38.36
N LYS A 15 -2.42 -61.43 -39.02
CA LYS A 15 -1.53 -60.35 -38.57
C LYS A 15 -2.02 -59.89 -37.19
N LYS A 16 -1.34 -60.34 -36.12
CA LYS A 16 -1.58 -59.84 -34.75
C LYS A 16 -1.42 -58.34 -34.74
N LYS A 17 -2.51 -57.63 -34.39
CA LYS A 17 -2.58 -56.16 -34.26
C LYS A 17 -1.58 -55.68 -33.18
N ARG A 18 -0.34 -55.37 -33.54
CA ARG A 18 0.65 -54.72 -32.65
C ARG A 18 0.28 -53.29 -32.22
N LYS A 19 -0.88 -52.77 -32.62
CA LYS A 19 -1.37 -51.44 -32.31
C LYS A 19 -1.91 -51.27 -30.87
N SER A 20 -2.32 -52.35 -30.22
CA SER A 20 -2.95 -52.30 -28.89
C SER A 20 -1.99 -51.90 -27.75
N HIS A 21 -0.76 -52.40 -27.76
CA HIS A 21 0.19 -52.14 -26.66
C HIS A 21 0.70 -50.68 -26.63
N ARG A 22 0.90 -50.05 -27.78
CA ARG A 22 1.33 -48.64 -27.85
C ARG A 22 0.21 -47.68 -27.35
N LEU A 23 -1.04 -47.99 -27.72
CA LEU A 23 -2.19 -47.19 -27.26
C LEU A 23 -2.39 -47.36 -25.73
N TYR A 24 -2.27 -48.60 -25.23
CA TYR A 24 -2.34 -48.85 -23.78
C TYR A 24 -1.24 -48.13 -23.02
N ALA A 25 0.02 -48.23 -23.48
CA ALA A 25 1.12 -47.49 -22.86
C ALA A 25 0.91 -45.96 -22.87
N PHE A 26 0.40 -45.41 -23.96
CA PHE A 26 0.05 -44.00 -24.05
C PHE A 26 -1.03 -43.60 -23.03
N ILE A 27 -2.09 -44.38 -22.89
CA ILE A 27 -3.17 -44.11 -21.91
C ILE A 27 -2.63 -44.20 -20.48
N VAL A 28 -1.79 -45.16 -20.15
CA VAL A 28 -1.21 -45.30 -18.80
C VAL A 28 -0.29 -44.13 -18.48
N ILE A 29 0.54 -43.69 -19.43
CA ILE A 29 1.40 -42.51 -19.24
C ILE A 29 0.54 -41.25 -19.08
N LEU A 30 -0.48 -41.06 -19.90
CA LEU A 30 -1.40 -39.91 -19.79
C LEU A 30 -2.09 -39.92 -18.43
N LEU A 31 -2.60 -41.06 -17.97
CA LEU A 31 -3.23 -41.19 -16.67
C LEU A 31 -2.23 -40.87 -15.54
N GLY A 32 -1.00 -41.34 -15.62
CA GLY A 32 0.07 -41.00 -14.68
C GLY A 32 0.36 -39.51 -14.62
N ILE A 33 0.43 -38.85 -15.77
CA ILE A 33 0.59 -37.38 -15.85
C ILE A 33 -0.59 -36.67 -15.20
N VAL A 34 -1.83 -37.09 -15.47
CA VAL A 34 -3.03 -36.48 -14.86
C VAL A 34 -3.01 -36.63 -13.34
N ILE A 35 -2.65 -37.80 -12.82
CA ILE A 35 -2.53 -38.04 -11.37
C ILE A 35 -1.46 -37.15 -10.76
N LEU A 36 -0.30 -37.03 -11.41
CA LEU A 36 0.77 -36.12 -10.95
C LEU A 36 0.34 -34.67 -10.95
N LEU A 37 -0.38 -34.19 -11.99
CA LEU A 37 -0.91 -32.83 -12.07
C LEU A 37 -1.95 -32.56 -10.97
N LEU A 38 -2.86 -33.52 -10.73
CA LEU A 38 -3.82 -33.40 -9.64
C LEU A 38 -3.12 -33.36 -8.26
N GLY A 39 -2.16 -34.21 -8.02
CA GLY A 39 -1.34 -34.21 -6.81
C GLY A 39 -0.60 -32.89 -6.63
N PHE A 40 -0.05 -32.33 -7.69
CA PHE A 40 0.62 -31.04 -7.69
C PHE A 40 -0.36 -29.90 -7.37
N LEU A 41 -1.55 -29.86 -7.97
CA LEU A 41 -2.58 -28.86 -7.67
C LEU A 41 -3.04 -28.92 -6.20
N LEU A 42 -3.21 -30.11 -5.65
CA LEU A 42 -3.58 -30.31 -4.25
C LEU A 42 -2.45 -29.90 -3.30
N LEU A 43 -1.20 -30.20 -3.63
CA LEU A 43 -0.03 -29.83 -2.82
C LEU A 43 0.15 -28.32 -2.69
N PHE A 44 -0.12 -27.56 -3.77
CA PHE A 44 -0.01 -26.11 -3.80
C PHE A 44 -1.31 -25.39 -3.46
N HIS A 45 -2.30 -26.09 -2.90
CA HIS A 45 -3.52 -25.44 -2.41
C HIS A 45 -3.23 -24.63 -1.15
N VAL A 46 -3.54 -23.31 -1.19
CA VAL A 46 -3.28 -22.38 -0.07
C VAL A 46 -4.12 -22.75 1.14
N GLN A 47 -3.46 -23.09 2.24
CA GLN A 47 -4.09 -23.40 3.53
C GLN A 47 -3.81 -22.34 4.58
N LYS A 48 -2.67 -21.63 4.46
CA LYS A 48 -2.25 -20.61 5.41
C LYS A 48 -1.65 -19.42 4.68
N ILE A 49 -1.99 -18.22 5.14
CA ILE A 49 -1.37 -16.96 4.73
C ILE A 49 -0.73 -16.34 5.97
N GLU A 50 0.54 -16.00 5.91
CA GLU A 50 1.30 -15.30 6.95
C GLU A 50 1.61 -13.90 6.45
N ILE A 51 1.10 -12.88 7.14
CA ILE A 51 1.27 -11.47 6.78
C ILE A 51 2.21 -10.82 7.79
N ARG A 52 3.09 -9.93 7.32
CA ARG A 52 4.03 -9.15 8.14
C ARG A 52 4.21 -7.76 7.57
N GLY A 53 4.41 -6.79 8.46
CA GLY A 53 4.72 -5.40 8.09
C GLY A 53 3.49 -4.49 7.99
N ASN A 54 2.29 -5.02 8.24
CA ASN A 54 1.08 -4.21 8.36
C ASN A 54 0.93 -3.70 9.80
N ASP A 55 0.59 -2.42 9.92
CA ASP A 55 0.38 -1.70 11.17
C ASP A 55 -1.05 -1.13 11.24
N TYR A 56 -1.53 -0.53 10.17
CA TYR A 56 -2.88 0.05 10.12
C TYR A 56 -3.80 -0.60 9.09
N CYS A 57 -3.27 -1.28 8.10
CA CYS A 57 -4.05 -2.03 7.13
C CYS A 57 -4.41 -3.41 7.66
N SER A 58 -5.64 -3.84 7.53
CA SER A 58 -6.09 -5.12 8.08
C SER A 58 -5.60 -6.32 7.25
N ASP A 59 -5.30 -7.44 7.94
CA ASP A 59 -4.98 -8.71 7.29
C ASP A 59 -6.06 -9.12 6.28
N ARG A 60 -7.32 -8.80 6.59
CA ARG A 60 -8.46 -9.13 5.73
C ARG A 60 -8.40 -8.41 4.38
N GLU A 61 -8.03 -7.13 4.35
CA GLU A 61 -7.89 -6.36 3.11
C GLU A 61 -6.76 -6.92 2.27
N ILE A 62 -5.63 -7.27 2.89
CA ILE A 62 -4.47 -7.87 2.22
C ILE A 62 -4.84 -9.24 1.63
N VAL A 63 -5.51 -10.09 2.41
CA VAL A 63 -5.97 -11.41 1.92
C VAL A 63 -6.96 -11.25 0.76
N GLN A 64 -7.90 -10.30 0.84
CA GLN A 64 -8.85 -10.05 -0.25
C GLN A 64 -8.16 -9.59 -1.54
N ALA A 65 -7.15 -8.74 -1.46
CA ALA A 65 -6.38 -8.32 -2.62
C ALA A 65 -5.60 -9.49 -3.26
N VAL A 66 -5.03 -10.38 -2.42
CA VAL A 66 -4.28 -11.54 -2.89
C VAL A 66 -5.20 -12.62 -3.46
N GLN A 67 -6.36 -12.83 -2.85
CA GLN A 67 -7.34 -13.85 -3.23
C GLN A 67 -8.49 -13.29 -4.08
N ASN A 68 -8.22 -12.32 -4.95
CA ASN A 68 -9.22 -11.59 -5.73
C ASN A 68 -9.73 -12.35 -6.96
N ASP A 69 -9.23 -13.55 -7.26
CA ASP A 69 -9.64 -14.36 -8.40
C ASP A 69 -9.80 -15.85 -8.08
N LYS A 70 -10.45 -16.58 -9.00
CA LYS A 70 -10.79 -18.02 -8.84
C LYS A 70 -9.57 -18.95 -8.76
N TYR A 71 -8.40 -18.52 -9.20
CA TYR A 71 -7.17 -19.32 -9.19
C TYR A 71 -6.28 -19.03 -7.98
N ALA A 72 -6.61 -18.01 -7.19
CA ALA A 72 -5.85 -17.59 -6.02
C ALA A 72 -5.82 -18.62 -4.87
N GLY A 73 -6.59 -19.70 -4.98
CA GLY A 73 -6.45 -20.88 -4.12
C GLY A 73 -5.17 -21.69 -4.34
N ASN A 74 -4.35 -21.39 -5.37
CA ASN A 74 -3.08 -22.07 -5.64
C ASN A 74 -1.90 -21.14 -5.35
N SER A 75 -1.02 -21.55 -4.43
CA SER A 75 0.11 -20.71 -3.97
C SER A 75 1.12 -20.41 -5.08
N LEU A 76 1.33 -21.33 -6.00
CA LEU A 76 2.25 -21.14 -7.12
C LEU A 76 1.69 -20.12 -8.13
N TYR A 77 0.38 -20.19 -8.37
CA TYR A 77 -0.31 -19.20 -9.20
C TYR A 77 -0.20 -17.80 -8.59
N VAL A 78 -0.52 -17.65 -7.30
CA VAL A 78 -0.44 -16.37 -6.60
C VAL A 78 0.99 -15.83 -6.62
N PHE A 79 1.97 -16.66 -6.28
CA PHE A 79 3.39 -16.27 -6.35
C PHE A 79 3.77 -15.79 -7.75
N GLY A 80 3.42 -16.55 -8.80
CA GLY A 80 3.71 -16.19 -10.18
C GLY A 80 3.06 -14.88 -10.61
N LYS A 81 1.79 -14.65 -10.20
CA LYS A 81 1.04 -13.43 -10.46
C LYS A 81 1.77 -12.19 -9.89
N TYR A 82 2.24 -12.27 -8.64
CA TYR A 82 2.96 -11.17 -7.99
C TYR A 82 4.40 -11.03 -8.52
N ALA A 83 5.11 -12.13 -8.76
CA ALA A 83 6.46 -12.10 -9.32
C ALA A 83 6.52 -11.49 -10.73
N LEU A 84 5.45 -11.61 -11.51
CA LEU A 84 5.31 -11.02 -12.85
C LEU A 84 4.70 -9.62 -12.84
N GLY A 85 4.39 -9.04 -11.66
CA GLY A 85 3.82 -7.70 -11.53
C GLY A 85 2.33 -7.58 -11.86
N TYR A 86 1.60 -8.71 -11.93
CA TYR A 86 0.15 -8.70 -12.16
C TYR A 86 -0.67 -8.76 -10.85
N GLY A 87 0.01 -8.75 -9.69
CA GLY A 87 -0.63 -8.74 -8.38
C GLY A 87 -1.29 -7.39 -8.11
N GLU A 88 -2.49 -7.42 -7.53
CA GLU A 88 -3.14 -6.22 -7.03
C GLU A 88 -2.52 -5.81 -5.69
N ILE A 89 -2.18 -4.53 -5.57
CA ILE A 89 -1.63 -3.95 -4.33
C ILE A 89 -2.73 -3.12 -3.68
N VAL A 90 -2.91 -3.30 -2.38
CA VAL A 90 -3.87 -2.49 -1.61
C VAL A 90 -3.41 -1.03 -1.63
N PRO A 91 -4.30 -0.04 -1.85
CA PRO A 91 -3.90 1.36 -2.02
C PRO A 91 -3.12 1.96 -0.83
N CYS A 92 -3.29 1.43 0.39
CA CYS A 92 -2.53 1.81 1.59
C CYS A 92 -1.09 1.26 1.62
N MET A 93 -0.69 0.44 0.63
CA MET A 93 0.64 -0.16 0.57
C MET A 93 1.55 0.57 -0.41
N ASP A 94 2.79 0.75 0.01
CA ASP A 94 3.89 1.21 -0.83
C ASP A 94 4.49 0.02 -1.62
N GLU A 95 4.62 -1.14 -0.93
CA GLU A 95 5.18 -2.36 -1.49
C GLU A 95 4.49 -3.60 -0.91
N MET A 96 4.29 -4.62 -1.73
CA MET A 96 3.78 -5.91 -1.30
C MET A 96 4.54 -7.04 -1.99
N GLN A 97 5.22 -7.88 -1.21
CA GLN A 97 5.98 -9.03 -1.69
C GLN A 97 5.29 -10.32 -1.26
N VAL A 98 5.06 -11.21 -2.23
CA VAL A 98 4.47 -12.53 -1.97
C VAL A 98 5.51 -13.60 -2.21
N ARG A 99 5.69 -14.50 -1.23
CA ARG A 99 6.64 -15.61 -1.28
C ARG A 99 5.96 -16.92 -0.88
N ILE A 100 6.48 -18.05 -1.35
CA ILE A 100 6.05 -19.36 -0.90
C ILE A 100 6.93 -19.79 0.27
N GLY A 101 6.34 -20.02 1.45
CA GLY A 101 7.04 -20.61 2.59
C GLY A 101 7.09 -22.13 2.50
N PHE A 102 5.90 -22.78 2.44
CA PHE A 102 5.69 -24.18 2.08
C PHE A 102 4.71 -24.22 0.90
N PRO A 103 4.59 -25.33 0.17
CA PRO A 103 3.68 -25.41 -0.99
C PRO A 103 2.27 -24.87 -0.71
N TRP A 104 1.76 -25.04 0.50
CA TRP A 104 0.43 -24.60 0.96
C TRP A 104 0.46 -23.34 1.84
N VAL A 105 1.65 -22.68 2.03
CA VAL A 105 1.80 -21.47 2.87
C VAL A 105 2.31 -20.33 2.01
N LEU A 106 1.51 -19.26 1.93
CA LEU A 106 1.94 -17.98 1.38
C LEU A 106 2.47 -17.08 2.51
N LYS A 107 3.60 -16.45 2.27
CA LYS A 107 4.16 -15.38 3.11
C LYS A 107 4.04 -14.07 2.36
N ILE A 108 3.41 -13.09 2.99
CA ILE A 108 3.19 -11.76 2.43
C ILE A 108 3.92 -10.78 3.33
N GLU A 109 4.90 -10.10 2.77
CA GLU A 109 5.62 -9.00 3.41
C GLU A 109 5.14 -7.70 2.78
N VAL A 110 4.59 -6.79 3.59
CA VAL A 110 4.06 -5.51 3.15
C VAL A 110 4.82 -4.36 3.76
N LYS A 111 4.86 -3.25 3.02
CA LYS A 111 5.32 -1.96 3.50
C LYS A 111 4.19 -0.96 3.28
N GLU A 112 3.64 -0.46 4.38
CA GLU A 112 2.56 0.51 4.33
C GLU A 112 3.08 1.91 3.97
N LYS A 113 2.24 2.71 3.32
CA LYS A 113 2.52 4.12 3.06
C LYS A 113 2.55 4.90 4.38
N PRO A 114 3.55 5.77 4.61
CA PRO A 114 3.59 6.55 5.84
C PRO A 114 2.39 7.51 5.93
N ILE A 115 1.73 7.51 7.07
CA ILE A 115 0.70 8.50 7.40
C ILE A 115 1.42 9.82 7.71
N VAL A 116 1.02 10.91 7.07
CA VAL A 116 1.61 12.23 7.25
C VAL A 116 0.72 13.21 8.03
N GLY A 117 -0.58 12.93 8.11
CA GLY A 117 -1.54 13.74 8.84
C GLY A 117 -2.92 13.12 8.86
N PHE A 118 -3.85 13.78 9.54
CA PHE A 118 -5.27 13.43 9.48
C PHE A 118 -6.14 14.67 9.38
N ILE A 119 -7.34 14.49 8.86
CA ILE A 119 -8.44 15.45 8.92
C ILE A 119 -9.62 14.83 9.66
N TYR A 120 -10.49 15.67 10.20
CA TYR A 120 -11.75 15.19 10.77
C TYR A 120 -12.71 14.78 9.65
N SER A 121 -13.32 13.61 9.80
CA SER A 121 -14.37 13.09 8.92
C SER A 121 -15.64 12.94 9.72
N GLY A 122 -16.43 14.00 9.82
CA GLY A 122 -17.58 14.07 10.73
C GLY A 122 -17.18 14.36 12.18
N GLU A 123 -18.08 14.05 13.13
CA GLU A 123 -17.94 14.52 14.54
C GLU A 123 -16.91 13.73 15.38
N SER A 124 -16.53 12.51 14.97
CA SER A 124 -15.71 11.63 15.83
C SER A 124 -14.85 10.67 15.05
N GLU A 125 -14.55 10.94 13.79
CA GLU A 125 -13.75 10.05 12.94
C GLU A 125 -12.54 10.79 12.37
N TYR A 126 -11.38 10.15 12.43
CA TYR A 126 -10.12 10.63 11.88
C TYR A 126 -9.87 9.97 10.52
N ALA A 127 -9.74 10.76 9.47
CA ALA A 127 -9.31 10.29 8.14
C ALA A 127 -7.83 10.56 7.97
N TYR A 128 -7.03 9.51 8.09
CA TYR A 128 -5.57 9.56 7.95
C TYR A 128 -5.19 9.47 6.48
N PHE A 129 -4.24 10.30 6.05
CA PHE A 129 -3.78 10.36 4.67
C PHE A 129 -2.27 10.22 4.54
N ASP A 130 -1.84 9.75 3.36
CA ASP A 130 -0.44 9.59 2.99
C ASP A 130 0.14 10.88 2.36
N LYS A 131 1.42 10.83 1.98
CA LYS A 131 2.13 11.94 1.33
C LYS A 131 1.55 12.37 -0.03
N GLU A 132 0.68 11.55 -0.63
CA GLU A 132 0.00 11.85 -1.90
C GLU A 132 -1.43 12.38 -1.68
N GLY A 133 -1.83 12.56 -0.41
CA GLY A 133 -3.18 12.97 -0.02
C GLY A 133 -4.22 11.86 -0.11
N LEU A 134 -3.80 10.61 -0.28
CA LEU A 134 -4.72 9.48 -0.30
C LEU A 134 -5.15 9.13 1.12
N ILE A 135 -6.46 9.02 1.37
CA ILE A 135 -6.97 8.54 2.65
C ILE A 135 -6.70 7.04 2.76
N VAL A 136 -5.77 6.67 3.62
CA VAL A 136 -5.28 5.29 3.77
C VAL A 136 -5.91 4.57 4.95
N LYS A 137 -6.44 5.31 5.94
CA LYS A 137 -7.15 4.75 7.10
C LYS A 137 -8.21 5.73 7.61
N LYS A 138 -9.32 5.17 8.12
CA LYS A 138 -10.31 5.88 8.94
C LYS A 138 -10.43 5.18 10.28
N ASP A 139 -10.42 5.97 11.36
CA ASP A 139 -10.47 5.43 12.72
C ASP A 139 -11.21 6.42 13.65
N THR A 140 -11.79 5.91 14.73
CA THR A 140 -12.34 6.72 15.82
C THR A 140 -11.34 6.95 16.94
N VAL A 141 -10.19 6.28 16.89
CA VAL A 141 -9.11 6.40 17.87
C VAL A 141 -8.00 7.26 17.28
N TYR A 142 -7.62 8.29 18.03
CA TYR A 142 -6.50 9.16 17.68
C TYR A 142 -5.18 8.40 17.73
N ARG A 143 -4.33 8.62 16.70
CA ARG A 143 -2.96 8.07 16.63
C ARG A 143 -1.98 9.15 17.06
N GLU A 144 -1.28 8.90 18.17
CA GLU A 144 -0.28 9.81 18.71
C GLU A 144 0.86 10.09 17.69
N GLY A 145 1.33 11.33 17.66
CA GLY A 145 2.41 11.76 16.76
C GLY A 145 1.96 12.10 15.33
N VAL A 146 0.69 11.93 14.99
CA VAL A 146 0.16 12.33 13.67
C VAL A 146 -0.50 13.70 13.81
N PRO A 147 -0.09 14.75 13.05
CA PRO A 147 -0.67 16.07 13.16
C PRO A 147 -2.09 16.12 12.56
N CYS A 148 -2.97 16.88 13.22
CA CYS A 148 -4.23 17.30 12.64
C CYS A 148 -3.95 18.33 11.54
N VAL A 149 -4.63 18.23 10.41
CA VAL A 149 -4.56 19.22 9.33
C VAL A 149 -5.92 19.92 9.22
N GLU A 150 -5.94 21.24 9.46
CA GLU A 150 -7.13 22.08 9.44
C GLU A 150 -7.06 23.07 8.26
N GLY A 151 -8.23 23.53 7.81
CA GLY A 151 -8.33 24.51 6.70
C GLY A 151 -8.29 23.89 5.31
N ILE A 152 -8.36 22.55 5.22
CA ILE A 152 -8.62 21.84 3.97
C ILE A 152 -10.11 21.52 3.90
N GLU A 153 -10.77 21.95 2.85
CA GLU A 153 -12.10 21.48 2.49
C GLU A 153 -11.96 20.23 1.62
N ALA A 154 -12.35 19.09 2.16
CA ALA A 154 -12.30 17.81 1.44
C ALA A 154 -13.69 17.49 0.87
N ASP A 155 -13.80 17.34 -0.44
CA ASP A 155 -15.05 16.97 -1.11
C ASP A 155 -15.54 15.56 -0.70
N ASP A 156 -14.63 14.63 -0.47
CA ASP A 156 -14.90 13.23 -0.13
C ASP A 156 -13.81 12.68 0.80
N THR A 157 -14.21 12.33 2.02
CA THR A 157 -13.32 11.71 3.03
C THR A 157 -13.45 10.21 3.11
N SER A 158 -13.96 9.55 2.06
CA SER A 158 -14.07 8.10 2.02
C SER A 158 -12.69 7.43 1.90
N LEU A 159 -12.60 6.20 2.41
CA LEU A 159 -11.37 5.40 2.34
C LEU A 159 -10.92 5.21 0.88
N TYR A 160 -9.62 5.33 0.65
CA TYR A 160 -8.96 5.24 -0.66
C TYR A 160 -9.40 6.32 -1.67
N LYS A 161 -9.89 7.44 -1.18
CA LYS A 161 -10.07 8.67 -1.98
C LYS A 161 -8.93 9.64 -1.70
N SER A 162 -8.51 10.34 -2.76
CA SER A 162 -7.54 11.42 -2.61
C SER A 162 -8.25 12.68 -2.14
N LEU A 163 -7.68 13.35 -1.15
CA LEU A 163 -8.10 14.66 -0.71
C LEU A 163 -7.92 15.63 -1.89
N ARG A 164 -8.94 16.44 -2.12
CA ARG A 164 -8.92 17.53 -3.10
C ARG A 164 -9.40 18.77 -2.42
N SER A 165 -8.67 19.85 -2.57
CA SER A 165 -9.08 21.18 -2.12
C SER A 165 -9.48 22.03 -3.31
N THR A 166 -10.37 22.98 -3.11
CA THR A 166 -10.70 24.05 -4.07
C THR A 166 -9.47 24.88 -4.43
N ASN A 167 -8.49 24.95 -3.52
CA ASN A 167 -7.20 25.60 -3.72
C ASN A 167 -6.07 24.51 -3.76
N SER A 168 -5.73 24.03 -4.96
CA SER A 168 -4.73 22.98 -5.14
C SER A 168 -3.34 23.38 -4.61
N LYS A 169 -2.95 24.64 -4.75
CA LYS A 169 -1.64 25.12 -4.31
C LYS A 169 -1.48 25.03 -2.79
N ILE A 170 -2.47 25.49 -2.03
CA ILE A 170 -2.47 25.42 -0.56
C ILE A 170 -2.44 23.97 -0.07
N PHE A 171 -3.16 23.10 -0.78
CA PHE A 171 -3.17 21.68 -0.46
C PHE A 171 -1.77 21.04 -0.63
N GLU A 172 -1.08 21.33 -1.71
CA GLU A 172 0.30 20.89 -1.95
C GLU A 172 1.25 21.41 -0.85
N GLU A 173 1.12 22.67 -0.45
CA GLU A 173 1.92 23.28 0.63
C GLU A 173 1.65 22.62 2.00
N ILE A 174 0.40 22.24 2.30
CA ILE A 174 0.08 21.50 3.54
C ILE A 174 0.67 20.10 3.51
N LEU A 175 0.58 19.41 2.37
CA LEU A 175 1.18 18.10 2.23
C LEU A 175 2.72 18.16 2.37
N GLU A 176 3.37 19.15 1.79
CA GLU A 176 4.81 19.38 1.95
C GLU A 176 5.15 19.64 3.43
N ALA A 177 4.39 20.50 4.12
CA ALA A 177 4.56 20.74 5.55
C ALA A 177 4.45 19.45 6.36
N SER A 178 3.42 18.63 6.11
CA SER A 178 3.20 17.35 6.79
C SER A 178 4.35 16.35 6.56
N GLN A 179 4.87 16.29 5.34
CA GLN A 179 6.00 15.40 4.99
C GLN A 179 7.30 15.82 5.71
N GLU A 180 7.60 17.12 5.70
CA GLU A 180 8.81 17.65 6.35
C GLU A 180 8.73 17.55 7.88
N VAL A 181 7.55 17.74 8.49
CA VAL A 181 7.31 17.51 9.91
C VAL A 181 7.69 16.08 10.30
N ASN A 182 7.23 15.08 9.54
CA ASN A 182 7.58 13.69 9.77
C ASN A 182 9.08 13.40 9.57
N LYS A 183 9.71 14.03 8.58
CA LYS A 183 11.13 13.87 8.29
C LYS A 183 12.04 14.37 9.42
N TYR A 184 11.65 15.46 10.09
CA TYR A 184 12.39 16.03 11.21
C TYR A 184 11.93 15.50 12.59
N ASP A 185 11.05 14.50 12.61
CA ASP A 185 10.50 13.90 13.85
C ASP A 185 9.96 14.95 14.84
N MET A 186 9.30 15.99 14.31
CA MET A 186 8.75 17.06 15.11
C MET A 186 7.42 16.65 15.75
N SER A 187 7.28 16.87 17.07
CA SER A 187 6.01 16.67 17.79
C SER A 187 5.01 17.79 17.50
N VAL A 188 4.46 17.80 16.29
CA VAL A 188 3.48 18.78 15.83
C VAL A 188 2.08 18.35 16.24
N SER A 189 1.33 19.25 16.90
CA SER A 189 -0.06 19.00 17.28
C SER A 189 -1.03 19.23 16.13
N LYS A 190 -0.88 20.33 15.39
CA LYS A 190 -1.70 20.63 14.22
C LYS A 190 -0.96 21.48 13.19
N ILE A 191 -1.38 21.34 11.95
CA ILE A 191 -1.03 22.19 10.80
C ILE A 191 -2.31 22.91 10.37
N VAL A 192 -2.29 24.22 10.29
CA VAL A 192 -3.47 25.04 9.98
C VAL A 192 -3.24 25.86 8.73
N CYS A 193 -4.17 25.77 7.78
CA CYS A 193 -4.24 26.69 6.64
C CYS A 193 -5.32 27.74 6.91
N LYS A 194 -4.91 29.01 6.94
CA LYS A 194 -5.83 30.11 7.14
C LYS A 194 -5.40 31.30 6.28
N ASN A 195 -6.33 31.85 5.49
CA ASN A 195 -6.08 33.00 4.60
C ASN A 195 -4.86 32.79 3.69
N ASP A 196 -4.76 31.60 3.07
CA ASP A 196 -3.62 31.19 2.22
C ASP A 196 -2.26 31.20 2.92
N ARG A 197 -2.23 31.04 4.25
CA ARG A 197 -1.01 30.92 5.06
C ARG A 197 -1.02 29.62 5.84
N ILE A 198 0.14 29.05 5.97
CA ILE A 198 0.37 27.79 6.70
C ILE A 198 0.99 28.09 8.06
N TYR A 199 0.40 27.51 9.09
CA TYR A 199 0.84 27.59 10.47
C TYR A 199 1.08 26.18 11.02
N ILE A 200 2.20 25.98 11.71
CA ILE A 200 2.53 24.72 12.38
C ILE A 200 2.54 24.96 13.88
N TYR A 201 1.75 24.20 14.63
CA TYR A 201 1.67 24.30 16.08
C TYR A 201 2.50 23.21 16.75
N ILE A 202 3.48 23.60 17.56
CA ILE A 202 4.41 22.71 18.27
C ILE A 202 4.41 23.12 19.76
N GLY A 203 3.70 22.34 20.57
CA GLY A 203 3.49 22.69 21.97
C GLY A 203 2.84 24.06 22.11
N LYS A 204 3.55 25.03 22.68
CA LYS A 204 3.10 26.41 22.88
C LYS A 204 3.63 27.41 21.84
N ILE A 205 4.24 26.93 20.77
CA ILE A 205 4.80 27.76 19.71
C ILE A 205 3.99 27.54 18.43
N CYS A 206 3.62 28.62 17.76
CA CYS A 206 3.04 28.65 16.43
C CYS A 206 4.11 29.13 15.45
N ALA A 207 4.51 28.29 14.50
CA ALA A 207 5.42 28.68 13.42
C ALA A 207 4.61 29.11 12.19
N SER A 208 4.69 30.37 11.82
CA SER A 208 4.04 30.94 10.64
C SER A 208 4.98 30.84 9.43
N LEU A 209 4.60 30.01 8.45
CA LEU A 209 5.39 29.77 7.22
C LEU A 209 4.99 30.72 6.08
N GLY A 210 3.83 31.38 6.21
CA GLY A 210 3.26 32.20 5.14
C GLY A 210 2.59 31.39 4.04
N ASN A 211 2.63 31.88 2.82
CA ASN A 211 1.99 31.30 1.63
C ASN A 211 2.94 30.58 0.68
N ASN A 212 4.15 30.29 1.12
CA ASN A 212 5.15 29.54 0.39
C ASN A 212 5.93 28.67 1.36
N VAL A 213 5.50 27.44 1.52
CA VAL A 213 6.15 26.46 2.37
C VAL A 213 7.37 25.90 1.62
N THR A 214 8.50 25.86 2.28
CA THR A 214 9.70 25.22 1.76
C THR A 214 10.39 24.40 2.85
N SER A 215 11.09 23.33 2.42
CA SER A 215 11.86 22.46 3.32
C SER A 215 12.89 23.29 4.14
N GLU A 216 13.48 24.34 3.56
CA GLU A 216 14.45 25.20 4.25
C GLU A 216 13.83 25.98 5.41
N LYS A 217 12.59 26.48 5.25
CA LYS A 217 11.87 27.13 6.34
C LYS A 217 11.56 26.17 7.49
N ILE A 218 11.09 24.99 7.16
CA ILE A 218 10.73 23.98 8.17
C ILE A 218 11.97 23.48 8.90
N ALA A 219 13.10 23.33 8.21
CA ALA A 219 14.38 22.93 8.81
C ALA A 219 14.90 23.94 9.86
N GLN A 220 14.45 25.21 9.85
CA GLN A 220 14.83 26.18 10.86
C GLN A 220 14.07 26.00 12.17
N ILE A 221 12.92 25.36 12.16
CA ILE A 221 12.02 25.27 13.31
C ILE A 221 12.67 24.51 14.47
N PRO A 222 13.20 23.27 14.33
CA PRO A 222 13.74 22.51 15.47
C PRO A 222 14.83 23.27 16.26
N PRO A 223 15.91 23.80 15.65
CA PRO A 223 16.96 24.47 16.38
C PRO A 223 16.54 25.80 17.02
N ILE A 224 15.44 26.40 16.54
CA ILE A 224 14.91 27.63 17.14
C ILE A 224 14.03 27.30 18.33
N ILE A 225 13.18 26.28 18.22
CA ILE A 225 12.32 25.84 19.34
C ILE A 225 13.17 25.43 20.55
N GLU A 226 14.27 24.75 20.36
CA GLU A 226 15.20 24.41 21.44
C GLU A 226 15.68 25.66 22.21
N LYS A 227 15.91 26.80 21.51
CA LYS A 227 16.31 28.08 22.12
C LYS A 227 15.15 28.85 22.75
N LEU A 228 13.93 28.52 22.38
CA LEU A 228 12.69 29.13 22.88
C LEU A 228 12.05 28.33 24.01
N GLU A 229 12.77 27.39 24.62
CA GLU A 229 12.27 26.52 25.69
C GLU A 229 11.58 27.34 26.79
N GLY A 230 10.35 26.96 27.13
CA GLY A 230 9.52 27.63 28.13
C GLY A 230 8.83 28.93 27.66
N LYS A 231 9.02 29.36 26.42
CA LYS A 231 8.32 30.51 25.84
C LYS A 231 7.08 30.03 25.06
N GLU A 232 6.15 30.98 24.87
CA GLU A 232 4.94 30.81 24.06
C GLU A 232 4.77 31.99 23.11
N GLY A 233 4.25 31.75 21.92
CA GLY A 233 4.03 32.80 20.93
C GLY A 233 4.23 32.36 19.49
N THR A 234 4.40 33.32 18.59
CA THR A 234 4.50 33.08 17.14
C THR A 234 5.91 33.28 16.63
N LEU A 235 6.44 32.25 15.95
CA LEU A 235 7.70 32.25 15.22
C LEU A 235 7.42 32.59 13.75
N HIS A 236 7.92 33.71 13.26
CA HIS A 236 7.70 34.21 11.91
C HIS A 236 8.81 33.77 10.96
N LEU A 237 8.46 32.91 10.01
CA LEU A 237 9.32 32.37 8.96
C LEU A 237 8.88 32.81 7.55
N GLU A 238 7.86 33.65 7.44
CA GLU A 238 7.28 34.05 6.15
C GLU A 238 8.32 34.67 5.23
N SER A 239 9.18 35.54 5.82
CA SER A 239 10.22 36.28 5.07
C SER A 239 11.54 35.54 4.95
N TYR A 240 11.65 34.32 5.52
CA TYR A 240 12.86 33.51 5.42
C TYR A 240 13.04 32.95 4.01
N SER A 241 14.23 33.18 3.44
CA SER A 241 14.64 32.65 2.13
C SER A 241 16.17 32.59 2.07
N GLU A 242 16.74 31.98 1.03
CA GLU A 242 18.19 31.98 0.81
C GLU A 242 18.84 33.37 0.84
N ASN A 243 18.09 34.42 0.45
CA ASN A 243 18.56 35.81 0.40
C ASN A 243 18.20 36.64 1.64
N SER A 244 17.36 36.12 2.53
CA SER A 244 16.90 36.80 3.74
C SER A 244 16.77 35.81 4.88
N SER A 245 17.64 35.92 5.88
CA SER A 245 17.67 35.06 7.07
C SER A 245 16.96 35.67 8.28
N THR A 246 16.09 36.67 8.08
CA THR A 246 15.37 37.30 9.20
C THR A 246 14.26 36.41 9.69
N ILE A 247 14.37 35.97 10.95
CA ILE A 247 13.37 35.21 11.69
C ILE A 247 13.06 36.00 12.95
N THR A 248 11.78 36.26 13.23
CA THR A 248 11.32 36.99 14.43
C THR A 248 10.44 36.10 15.28
N PHE A 249 10.39 36.42 16.57
CA PHE A 249 9.53 35.71 17.52
C PHE A 249 8.75 36.72 18.36
N ASP A 250 7.43 36.62 18.26
CA ASP A 250 6.50 37.48 19.01
C ASP A 250 5.99 36.71 20.22
N ASN A 251 6.48 37.11 21.41
CA ASN A 251 6.21 36.42 22.65
C ASN A 251 4.78 36.73 23.14
N GLY A 252 4.00 35.67 23.40
CA GLY A 252 2.63 35.78 23.90
C GLY A 252 1.57 36.11 22.84
N GLU A 253 1.94 36.28 21.57
CA GLU A 253 1.02 36.53 20.47
C GLU A 253 0.79 35.30 19.62
N PHE A 254 -0.49 35.00 19.33
CA PHE A 254 -0.89 33.92 18.45
C PHE A 254 -1.75 34.44 17.30
N PRO A 255 -1.73 33.81 16.12
CA PRO A 255 -2.67 34.12 15.06
C PRO A 255 -4.11 33.99 15.59
N GLU A 256 -4.97 34.97 15.36
CA GLU A 256 -6.36 34.94 15.84
C GLU A 256 -7.06 33.67 15.37
N GLU A 257 -7.58 32.89 16.32
CA GLU A 257 -8.46 31.75 16.04
C GLU A 257 -9.87 32.33 15.76
N ASN A 258 -10.28 32.41 14.47
CA ASN A 258 -11.65 32.72 14.07
C ASN A 258 -12.33 31.48 13.53
#